data_20749d0378710102e5dae9bd3c5c7314
#
_entry.id   20749d0378710102e5dae9bd3c5c7314
#
_cell.length_a   1.000
_cell.length_b   1.000
_cell.length_c   1.000
_cell.angle_alpha   90.00
_cell.angle_beta   90.00
_cell.angle_gamma   90.00
#
_symmetry.space_group_name_H-M   'P 1'
#
loop_
_entity.id
_entity.type
_entity.pdbx_description
1 polymer ?
#
loop_
_entity_poly.entity_id
_entity_poly.type
_entity_poly.pdbx_seq_one_letter_code
_entity_poly.pdbx_strand_id
1 'polypeptide(L)'
;LKLALNKFNKDEVIGLFCDTKFEHTINYQHIDNMREIYGIDIVTVNDGNVYDRILRYGRFPSGAARFCTDELKIRTGKQFYSMLARLQGGGFEVWYGMRSEESSERKKRYSRINSLDLIPPHIVMTSKYPKFLEQLGVMFRLPILDWSFDDVVEYLGDEINPLYKSGFDRVGCFPCLASGDKWKEKAFSFDSVGQQRRIEVIQLGQKIGKNIFTTKGGRLRNQDADPLNNLDTEYNTNQEDDAPCFICNI
;
A
#
# COMPACT_ATOMS: atom_id res chain seq x y z
N LEU A 1 -5.79 4.17 -12.93
CA LEU A 1 -5.44 3.71 -14.27
C LEU A 1 -6.54 4.04 -15.28
N LYS A 2 -7.77 3.52 -15.11
CA LYS A 2 -8.92 3.80 -15.98
C LYS A 2 -9.17 5.29 -16.23
N LEU A 3 -9.06 6.13 -15.19
CA LEU A 3 -9.16 7.60 -15.33
C LEU A 3 -8.04 8.20 -16.17
N ALA A 4 -6.82 7.69 -16.07
CA ALA A 4 -5.70 8.16 -16.89
C ALA A 4 -5.95 7.86 -18.38
N LEU A 5 -6.46 6.68 -18.68
CA LEU A 5 -6.79 6.25 -20.04
C LEU A 5 -7.98 6.99 -20.66
N ASN A 6 -8.84 7.62 -19.84
CA ASN A 6 -9.86 8.53 -20.34
C ASN A 6 -9.27 9.89 -20.77
N LYS A 7 -8.06 10.21 -20.32
CA LYS A 7 -7.42 11.52 -20.59
C LYS A 7 -6.25 11.42 -21.57
N PHE A 8 -5.51 10.32 -21.55
CA PHE A 8 -4.29 10.13 -22.32
C PHE A 8 -4.41 8.92 -23.25
N ASN A 9 -3.64 8.90 -24.34
CA ASN A 9 -3.54 7.73 -25.19
C ASN A 9 -2.82 6.60 -24.42
N LYS A 10 -3.07 5.36 -24.83
CA LYS A 10 -2.45 4.18 -24.19
C LYS A 10 -0.91 4.24 -24.18
N ASP A 11 -0.32 4.73 -25.27
CA ASP A 11 1.12 4.86 -25.43
C ASP A 11 1.75 5.91 -24.50
N GLU A 12 0.94 6.77 -23.91
CA GLU A 12 1.36 7.81 -22.95
C GLU A 12 1.18 7.36 -21.50
N VAL A 13 0.61 6.16 -21.26
CA VAL A 13 0.27 5.68 -19.90
C VAL A 13 1.06 4.42 -19.56
N ILE A 14 1.79 4.47 -18.46
CA ILE A 14 2.50 3.34 -17.89
C ILE A 14 1.98 3.09 -16.48
N GLY A 15 1.55 1.87 -16.20
CA GLY A 15 1.27 1.44 -14.83
C GLY A 15 2.58 1.13 -14.08
N LEU A 16 2.64 1.42 -12.80
CA LEU A 16 3.75 1.06 -11.94
C LEU A 16 3.27 0.26 -10.74
N PHE A 17 3.78 -0.96 -10.60
CA PHE A 17 3.55 -1.81 -9.43
C PHE A 17 4.85 -1.99 -8.64
N CYS A 18 4.85 -1.51 -7.39
CA CYS A 18 5.94 -1.75 -6.44
C CYS A 18 5.67 -3.03 -5.65
N ASP A 19 6.21 -4.14 -6.14
CA ASP A 19 6.01 -5.46 -5.55
C ASP A 19 6.83 -5.62 -4.26
N THR A 20 6.15 -5.84 -3.15
CA THR A 20 6.77 -6.06 -1.83
C THR A 20 7.00 -7.54 -1.52
N LYS A 21 6.62 -8.43 -2.44
CA LYS A 21 6.58 -9.89 -2.25
C LYS A 21 5.72 -10.33 -1.07
N PHE A 22 4.73 -9.50 -0.75
CA PHE A 22 3.85 -9.73 0.39
C PHE A 22 2.36 -9.50 0.07
N GLU A 23 2.03 -9.40 -1.20
CA GLU A 23 0.66 -9.28 -1.71
C GLU A 23 -0.02 -10.66 -1.76
N HIS A 24 -1.35 -10.66 -1.86
CA HIS A 24 -2.15 -11.85 -2.10
C HIS A 24 -2.06 -12.28 -3.58
N THR A 25 -2.18 -13.58 -3.86
CA THR A 25 -2.17 -14.11 -5.25
C THR A 25 -3.26 -13.47 -6.13
N ILE A 26 -4.45 -13.23 -5.56
CA ILE A 26 -5.55 -12.52 -6.24
C ILE A 26 -5.10 -11.12 -6.71
N ASN A 27 -4.26 -10.43 -5.93
CA ASN A 27 -3.77 -9.10 -6.32
C ASN A 27 -2.83 -9.17 -7.52
N TYR A 28 -1.93 -10.15 -7.58
CA TYR A 28 -1.08 -10.37 -8.76
C TYR A 28 -1.91 -10.69 -10.00
N GLN A 29 -2.88 -11.61 -9.88
CA GLN A 29 -3.80 -11.94 -10.97
C GLN A 29 -4.59 -10.71 -11.44
N HIS A 30 -5.03 -9.87 -10.51
CA HIS A 30 -5.74 -8.65 -10.87
C HIS A 30 -4.86 -7.68 -11.65
N ILE A 31 -3.58 -7.53 -11.29
CA ILE A 31 -2.63 -6.69 -12.04
C ILE A 31 -2.43 -7.23 -13.46
N ASP A 32 -2.32 -8.54 -13.62
CA ASP A 32 -2.20 -9.17 -14.95
C ASP A 32 -3.47 -8.97 -15.77
N ASN A 33 -4.66 -9.15 -15.17
CA ASN A 33 -5.93 -8.86 -15.82
C ASN A 33 -6.04 -7.39 -16.26
N MET A 34 -5.54 -6.45 -15.46
CA MET A 34 -5.54 -5.03 -15.83
C MET A 34 -4.63 -4.74 -17.03
N ARG A 35 -3.50 -5.43 -17.16
CA ARG A 35 -2.66 -5.34 -18.37
C ARG A 35 -3.44 -5.74 -19.62
N GLU A 36 -4.18 -6.84 -19.53
CA GLU A 36 -5.00 -7.35 -20.63
C GLU A 36 -6.18 -6.44 -20.95
N ILE A 37 -6.98 -6.06 -19.94
CA ILE A 37 -8.18 -5.23 -20.11
C ILE A 37 -7.85 -3.87 -20.73
N TYR A 38 -6.82 -3.21 -20.23
CA TYR A 38 -6.47 -1.86 -20.67
C TYR A 38 -5.46 -1.84 -21.84
N GLY A 39 -4.77 -2.95 -22.11
CA GLY A 39 -3.77 -3.06 -23.16
C GLY A 39 -2.62 -2.07 -22.97
N ILE A 40 -2.12 -1.95 -21.73
CA ILE A 40 -1.00 -1.09 -21.36
C ILE A 40 0.07 -1.86 -20.62
N ASP A 41 1.28 -1.31 -20.59
CA ASP A 41 2.35 -1.84 -19.77
C ASP A 41 2.13 -1.48 -18.28
N ILE A 42 2.20 -2.49 -17.42
CA ILE A 42 2.33 -2.30 -15.97
C ILE A 42 3.70 -2.82 -15.56
N VAL A 43 4.63 -1.90 -15.36
CA VAL A 43 5.99 -2.22 -14.95
C VAL A 43 6.01 -2.64 -13.49
N THR A 44 6.55 -3.81 -13.22
CA THR A 44 6.74 -4.30 -11.85
C THR A 44 8.17 -4.01 -11.41
N VAL A 45 8.31 -3.27 -10.31
CA VAL A 45 9.60 -2.96 -9.68
C VAL A 45 9.66 -3.58 -8.29
N ASN A 46 10.85 -4.01 -7.87
CA ASN A 46 11.07 -4.66 -6.59
C ASN A 46 12.43 -4.25 -6.02
N ASP A 47 12.48 -3.99 -4.71
CA ASP A 47 13.71 -3.71 -3.95
C ASP A 47 13.77 -4.60 -2.69
N GLY A 48 13.51 -5.89 -2.86
CA GLY A 48 13.47 -6.88 -1.79
C GLY A 48 12.06 -7.19 -1.30
N ASN A 49 11.94 -7.74 -0.10
CA ASN A 49 10.67 -8.19 0.45
C ASN A 49 10.45 -7.72 1.89
N VAL A 50 9.22 -7.86 2.37
CA VAL A 50 8.83 -7.44 3.72
C VAL A 50 9.54 -8.24 4.80
N TYR A 51 9.74 -9.54 4.60
CA TYR A 51 10.40 -10.41 5.59
C TYR A 51 11.84 -9.99 5.86
N ASP A 52 12.63 -9.72 4.81
CA ASP A 52 14.01 -9.27 4.94
C ASP A 52 14.10 -7.94 5.69
N ARG A 53 13.15 -7.05 5.44
CA ARG A 53 13.08 -5.77 6.16
C ARG A 53 12.76 -5.97 7.64
N ILE A 54 11.84 -6.88 7.98
CA ILE A 54 11.51 -7.19 9.37
C ILE A 54 12.72 -7.81 10.09
N LEU A 55 13.42 -8.74 9.48
CA LEU A 55 14.64 -9.33 10.02
C LEU A 55 15.71 -8.27 10.24
N ARG A 56 15.94 -7.40 9.25
CA ARG A 56 16.93 -6.31 9.33
C ARG A 56 16.63 -5.31 10.45
N TYR A 57 15.36 -4.96 10.63
CA TYR A 57 14.95 -4.00 11.67
C TYR A 57 14.71 -4.64 13.04
N GLY A 58 14.66 -5.96 13.14
CA GLY A 58 14.36 -6.68 14.38
C GLY A 58 12.98 -6.37 14.96
N ARG A 59 12.03 -5.92 14.11
CA ARG A 59 10.68 -5.55 14.54
C ARG A 59 9.69 -5.56 13.37
N PHE A 60 8.42 -5.73 13.70
CA PHE A 60 7.33 -5.52 12.75
C PHE A 60 7.11 -4.03 12.43
N PRO A 61 6.60 -3.69 11.23
CA PRO A 61 6.15 -2.34 10.93
C PRO A 61 4.95 -1.98 11.80
N SER A 62 4.83 -0.70 12.12
CA SER A 62 3.73 -0.14 12.89
C SER A 62 3.21 1.14 12.26
N GLY A 63 2.10 1.69 12.76
CA GLY A 63 1.58 2.97 12.33
C GLY A 63 2.62 4.08 12.29
N ALA A 64 3.44 4.18 13.34
CA ALA A 64 4.49 5.19 13.47
C ALA A 64 5.78 4.88 12.70
N ALA A 65 6.01 3.64 12.26
CA ALA A 65 7.28 3.21 11.68
C ALA A 65 7.08 2.21 10.53
N ARG A 66 6.71 2.73 9.38
CA ARG A 66 6.41 1.99 8.16
C ARG A 66 7.60 1.87 7.22
N PHE A 67 8.70 1.30 7.70
CA PHE A 67 9.91 1.10 6.89
C PHE A 67 9.64 0.29 5.60
N CYS A 68 8.69 -0.64 5.61
CA CYS A 68 8.28 -1.38 4.42
C CYS A 68 7.69 -0.45 3.34
N THR A 69 6.86 0.52 3.72
CA THR A 69 6.34 1.52 2.78
C THR A 69 7.44 2.43 2.27
N ASP A 70 8.30 2.94 3.15
CA ASP A 70 9.38 3.85 2.78
C ASP A 70 10.40 3.18 1.84
N GLU A 71 10.83 1.97 2.18
CA GLU A 71 11.90 1.30 1.43
C GLU A 71 11.39 0.55 0.19
N LEU A 72 10.30 -0.22 0.31
CA LEU A 72 9.85 -1.10 -0.77
C LEU A 72 8.91 -0.42 -1.77
N LYS A 73 8.27 0.70 -1.39
CA LYS A 73 7.34 1.42 -2.28
C LYS A 73 7.84 2.81 -2.62
N ILE A 74 8.02 3.71 -1.63
CA ILE A 74 8.35 5.11 -1.90
C ILE A 74 9.75 5.23 -2.53
N ARG A 75 10.77 4.59 -1.96
CA ARG A 75 12.14 4.66 -2.50
C ARG A 75 12.22 4.01 -3.88
N THR A 76 11.63 2.84 -4.04
CA THR A 76 11.59 2.10 -5.30
C THR A 76 10.86 2.90 -6.38
N GLY A 77 9.70 3.48 -6.06
CA GLY A 77 8.97 4.37 -6.97
C GLY A 77 9.79 5.61 -7.37
N LYS A 78 10.45 6.26 -6.41
CA LYS A 78 11.32 7.41 -6.70
C LYS A 78 12.46 7.07 -7.68
N GLN A 79 13.07 5.91 -7.51
CA GLN A 79 14.14 5.44 -8.41
C GLN A 79 13.59 5.23 -9.82
N PHE A 80 12.44 4.58 -9.94
CA PHE A 80 11.77 4.38 -11.22
C PHE A 80 11.42 5.71 -11.90
N TYR A 81 10.80 6.64 -11.17
CA TYR A 81 10.45 7.96 -11.72
C TYR A 81 11.66 8.74 -12.19
N SER A 82 12.74 8.71 -11.42
CA SER A 82 13.99 9.37 -11.80
C SER A 82 14.62 8.76 -13.06
N MET A 83 14.60 7.44 -13.14
CA MET A 83 15.09 6.70 -14.32
C MET A 83 14.27 7.06 -15.56
N LEU A 84 12.94 6.97 -15.45
CA LEU A 84 12.02 7.25 -16.55
C LEU A 84 12.16 8.69 -17.07
N ALA A 85 12.18 9.70 -16.17
CA ALA A 85 12.33 11.09 -16.54
C ALA A 85 13.65 11.37 -17.29
N ARG A 86 14.73 10.69 -16.87
CA ARG A 86 16.03 10.82 -17.55
C ARG A 86 16.04 10.13 -18.93
N LEU A 87 15.40 8.97 -19.03
CA LEU A 87 15.35 8.21 -20.32
C LEU A 87 14.53 8.96 -21.37
N GLN A 88 13.42 9.55 -21.00
CA GLN A 88 12.59 10.30 -21.96
C GLN A 88 12.98 11.77 -22.12
N GLY A 89 13.95 12.25 -21.34
CA GLY A 89 14.45 13.63 -21.45
C GLY A 89 13.46 14.70 -20.97
N GLY A 90 12.47 14.34 -20.14
CA GLY A 90 11.45 15.27 -19.65
C GLY A 90 10.63 14.74 -18.49
N GLY A 91 9.86 15.63 -17.87
CA GLY A 91 8.96 15.32 -16.77
C GLY A 91 7.65 14.66 -17.25
N PHE A 92 6.89 14.15 -16.27
CA PHE A 92 5.58 13.53 -16.47
C PHE A 92 4.70 13.65 -15.23
N GLU A 93 3.42 13.32 -15.38
CA GLU A 93 2.48 13.25 -14.27
C GLU A 93 2.48 11.84 -13.64
N VAL A 94 2.58 11.78 -12.32
CA VAL A 94 2.36 10.56 -11.54
C VAL A 94 0.98 10.64 -10.91
N TRP A 95 0.13 9.68 -11.22
CA TRP A 95 -1.23 9.61 -10.69
C TRP A 95 -1.31 8.61 -9.55
N TYR A 96 -1.71 9.07 -8.36
CA TYR A 96 -1.97 8.22 -7.21
C TYR A 96 -3.46 8.11 -6.92
N GLY A 97 -3.95 6.88 -6.79
CA GLY A 97 -5.32 6.57 -6.41
C GLY A 97 -5.56 6.70 -4.90
N MET A 98 -5.15 7.82 -4.31
CA MET A 98 -5.34 8.10 -2.88
C MET A 98 -6.66 8.86 -2.65
N ARG A 99 -7.37 8.49 -1.58
CA ARG A 99 -8.62 9.14 -1.15
C ARG A 99 -8.46 9.75 0.24
N SER A 100 -9.05 10.91 0.45
CA SER A 100 -8.99 11.62 1.74
C SER A 100 -9.72 10.88 2.86
N GLU A 101 -10.76 10.11 2.53
CA GLU A 101 -11.51 9.34 3.53
C GLU A 101 -10.75 8.14 4.12
N GLU A 102 -9.67 7.68 3.48
CA GLU A 102 -8.92 6.51 3.94
C GLU A 102 -8.20 6.73 5.27
N SER A 103 -7.99 7.97 5.70
CA SER A 103 -7.51 8.30 7.05
C SER A 103 -7.65 9.78 7.38
N SER A 104 -7.81 10.09 8.67
CA SER A 104 -7.84 11.46 9.20
C SER A 104 -6.57 12.25 8.84
N GLU A 105 -5.43 11.60 8.86
CA GLU A 105 -4.13 12.15 8.45
C GLU A 105 -4.12 12.58 6.97
N ARG A 106 -4.66 11.76 6.06
CA ARG A 106 -4.77 12.14 4.64
C ARG A 106 -5.73 13.29 4.44
N LYS A 107 -6.90 13.23 5.07
CA LYS A 107 -7.90 14.30 5.01
C LYS A 107 -7.31 15.64 5.46
N LYS A 108 -6.58 15.66 6.58
CA LYS A 108 -5.90 16.85 7.09
C LYS A 108 -4.80 17.34 6.16
N ARG A 109 -3.97 16.41 5.69
CA ARG A 109 -2.78 16.72 4.89
C ARG A 109 -3.14 17.30 3.53
N TYR A 110 -4.15 16.75 2.87
CA TYR A 110 -4.55 17.14 1.52
C TYR A 110 -5.75 18.08 1.50
N SER A 111 -6.17 18.63 2.65
CA SER A 111 -7.35 19.50 2.78
C SER A 111 -7.34 20.77 1.92
N ARG A 112 -6.18 21.15 1.40
CA ARG A 112 -6.00 22.34 0.54
C ARG A 112 -5.67 22.00 -0.90
N ILE A 113 -5.74 20.73 -1.26
CA ILE A 113 -5.38 20.24 -2.60
C ILE A 113 -6.68 19.90 -3.33
N ASN A 114 -6.77 20.35 -4.56
CA ASN A 114 -7.83 19.94 -5.48
C ASN A 114 -7.35 18.72 -6.27
N SER A 115 -8.23 17.77 -6.53
CA SER A 115 -7.94 16.55 -7.30
C SER A 115 -7.43 16.82 -8.72
N LEU A 116 -7.69 18.01 -9.27
CA LEU A 116 -7.22 18.43 -10.59
C LEU A 116 -5.83 19.08 -10.56
N ASP A 117 -5.31 19.43 -9.39
CA ASP A 117 -4.03 20.13 -9.27
C ASP A 117 -2.84 19.25 -9.64
N LEU A 118 -1.82 19.87 -10.25
CA LEU A 118 -0.48 19.31 -10.32
C LEU A 118 0.29 19.68 -9.05
N ILE A 119 0.74 18.67 -8.33
CA ILE A 119 1.29 18.80 -7.00
C ILE A 119 2.78 18.48 -7.03
N PRO A 120 3.66 19.31 -6.44
CA PRO A 120 5.07 18.99 -6.30
C PRO A 120 5.29 17.69 -5.50
N PRO A 121 6.34 16.91 -5.82
CA PRO A 121 6.61 15.61 -5.17
C PRO A 121 6.68 15.69 -3.65
N HIS A 122 7.16 16.80 -3.08
CA HIS A 122 7.33 16.96 -1.64
C HIS A 122 6.02 17.05 -0.85
N ILE A 123 4.92 17.36 -1.49
CA ILE A 123 3.60 17.40 -0.86
C ILE A 123 3.04 15.98 -0.73
N VAL A 124 3.25 15.14 -1.73
CA VAL A 124 2.75 13.78 -1.77
C VAL A 124 3.69 12.80 -1.06
N MET A 125 4.98 12.87 -1.34
CA MET A 125 6.01 12.02 -0.75
C MET A 125 6.63 12.69 0.48
N THR A 126 6.15 12.38 1.67
CA THR A 126 6.53 13.08 2.91
C THR A 126 7.88 12.77 3.47
N SER A 127 8.37 11.56 3.29
CA SER A 127 9.66 11.17 3.83
C SER A 127 10.77 11.45 2.82
N LYS A 128 11.85 12.07 3.27
CA LYS A 128 13.07 12.31 2.48
C LYS A 128 12.75 12.96 1.12
N TYR A 129 12.40 14.21 1.20
CA TYR A 129 11.99 15.08 0.11
C TYR A 129 12.72 14.81 -1.22
N PRO A 130 12.00 14.49 -2.29
CA PRO A 130 12.59 14.15 -3.57
C PRO A 130 12.78 15.40 -4.46
N LYS A 131 13.58 16.36 -4.03
CA LYS A 131 13.87 17.60 -4.81
C LYS A 131 14.32 17.30 -6.23
N PHE A 132 15.08 16.23 -6.42
CA PHE A 132 15.55 15.83 -7.73
C PHE A 132 14.41 15.44 -8.68
N LEU A 133 13.26 14.92 -8.20
CA LEU A 133 12.11 14.61 -9.04
C LEU A 133 11.44 15.87 -9.57
N GLU A 134 11.30 16.89 -8.72
CA GLU A 134 10.77 18.18 -9.11
C GLU A 134 11.67 18.87 -10.14
N GLN A 135 13.00 18.79 -9.97
CA GLN A 135 13.98 19.29 -10.94
C GLN A 135 13.92 18.56 -12.29
N LEU A 136 13.49 17.30 -12.29
CA LEU A 136 13.24 16.50 -13.49
C LEU A 136 11.85 16.75 -14.09
N GLY A 137 11.05 17.65 -13.52
CA GLY A 137 9.70 17.97 -13.99
C GLY A 137 8.63 16.94 -13.64
N VAL A 138 8.94 15.99 -12.72
CA VAL A 138 7.95 15.00 -12.27
C VAL A 138 6.98 15.65 -11.30
N MET A 139 5.69 15.63 -11.64
CA MET A 139 4.61 16.20 -10.83
C MET A 139 3.59 15.12 -10.47
N PHE A 140 2.82 15.35 -9.41
CA PHE A 140 1.83 14.39 -8.92
C PHE A 140 0.42 14.91 -9.11
N ARG A 141 -0.53 13.98 -9.25
CA ARG A 141 -1.96 14.24 -9.25
C ARG A 141 -2.69 13.20 -8.41
N LEU A 142 -3.71 13.64 -7.68
CA LEU A 142 -4.55 12.78 -6.84
C LEU A 142 -6.00 12.80 -7.36
N PRO A 143 -6.27 12.16 -8.51
CA PRO A 143 -7.51 12.38 -9.26
C PRO A 143 -8.78 11.91 -8.56
N ILE A 144 -8.66 11.04 -7.56
CA ILE A 144 -9.79 10.52 -6.78
C ILE A 144 -9.72 10.94 -5.30
N LEU A 145 -9.03 12.05 -5.00
CA LEU A 145 -8.81 12.50 -3.63
C LEU A 145 -10.10 12.69 -2.84
N ASP A 146 -11.14 13.20 -3.50
CA ASP A 146 -12.43 13.53 -2.91
C ASP A 146 -13.48 12.42 -3.08
N TRP A 147 -13.10 11.29 -3.68
CA TRP A 147 -14.01 10.15 -3.88
C TRP A 147 -14.20 9.37 -2.60
N SER A 148 -15.43 8.88 -2.39
CA SER A 148 -15.73 7.83 -1.41
C SER A 148 -15.31 6.44 -1.93
N PHE A 149 -15.35 5.46 -1.05
CA PHE A 149 -15.17 4.06 -1.47
C PHE A 149 -16.27 3.63 -2.44
N ASP A 150 -17.50 4.06 -2.20
CA ASP A 150 -18.64 3.74 -3.06
C ASP A 150 -18.50 4.33 -4.45
N ASP A 151 -17.98 5.57 -4.57
CA ASP A 151 -17.68 6.16 -5.88
C ASP A 151 -16.66 5.33 -6.68
N VAL A 152 -15.65 4.78 -6.01
CA VAL A 152 -14.66 3.91 -6.65
C VAL A 152 -15.31 2.59 -7.10
N VAL A 153 -16.15 1.99 -6.26
CA VAL A 153 -16.87 0.75 -6.58
C VAL A 153 -17.79 0.96 -7.77
N GLU A 154 -18.58 2.04 -7.77
CA GLU A 154 -19.49 2.40 -8.85
C GLU A 154 -18.72 2.63 -10.17
N TYR A 155 -17.63 3.40 -10.12
CA TYR A 155 -16.83 3.72 -11.31
C TYR A 155 -16.14 2.52 -11.93
N LEU A 156 -15.61 1.61 -11.11
CA LEU A 156 -14.89 0.43 -11.58
C LEU A 156 -15.82 -0.73 -11.94
N GLY A 157 -16.94 -0.87 -11.23
CA GLY A 157 -17.88 -1.97 -11.43
C GLY A 157 -17.20 -3.32 -11.27
N ASP A 158 -17.25 -4.15 -12.33
CA ASP A 158 -16.63 -5.49 -12.31
C ASP A 158 -15.11 -5.48 -12.40
N GLU A 159 -14.50 -4.38 -12.78
CA GLU A 159 -13.06 -4.22 -12.86
C GLU A 159 -12.39 -3.98 -11.50
N ILE A 160 -13.18 -3.85 -10.42
CA ILE A 160 -12.63 -3.69 -9.07
C ILE A 160 -11.89 -4.94 -8.62
N ASN A 161 -10.79 -4.75 -7.88
CA ASN A 161 -10.04 -5.89 -7.34
C ASN A 161 -10.94 -6.81 -6.48
N PRO A 162 -10.95 -8.13 -6.74
CA PRO A 162 -11.84 -9.07 -6.05
C PRO A 162 -11.73 -9.08 -4.52
N LEU A 163 -10.59 -8.71 -3.97
CA LEU A 163 -10.42 -8.61 -2.52
C LEU A 163 -11.35 -7.55 -1.89
N TYR A 164 -11.68 -6.47 -2.60
CA TYR A 164 -12.68 -5.51 -2.12
C TYR A 164 -14.07 -6.14 -2.04
N LYS A 165 -14.45 -6.95 -3.04
CA LYS A 165 -15.72 -7.73 -3.02
C LYS A 165 -15.76 -8.74 -1.87
N SER A 166 -14.60 -9.17 -1.36
CA SER A 166 -14.46 -10.03 -0.17
C SER A 166 -14.45 -9.23 1.15
N GLY A 167 -14.73 -7.92 1.09
CA GLY A 167 -14.89 -7.06 2.24
C GLY A 167 -13.56 -6.56 2.84
N PHE A 168 -12.48 -6.53 2.05
CA PHE A 168 -11.27 -5.83 2.45
C PHE A 168 -11.36 -4.37 2.05
N ASP A 169 -11.06 -3.45 2.96
CA ASP A 169 -11.10 -2.01 2.69
C ASP A 169 -9.84 -1.51 1.99
N ARG A 170 -8.79 -2.31 2.01
CA ARG A 170 -7.48 -2.01 1.44
C ARG A 170 -6.90 -3.23 0.77
N VAL A 171 -6.41 -3.03 -0.44
CA VAL A 171 -5.69 -4.03 -1.22
C VAL A 171 -4.23 -3.60 -1.37
N GLY A 172 -3.32 -4.53 -1.17
CA GLY A 172 -1.87 -4.34 -1.19
C GLY A 172 -1.20 -5.48 -0.44
N CYS A 173 -0.26 -5.18 0.47
CA CYS A 173 0.31 -6.22 1.35
C CYS A 173 -0.79 -7.00 2.07
N PHE A 174 -0.65 -8.32 2.12
CA PHE A 174 -1.68 -9.20 2.68
C PHE A 174 -1.13 -10.12 3.78
N PRO A 175 -1.49 -9.80 5.04
CA PRO A 175 -2.10 -8.57 5.53
C PRO A 175 -1.12 -7.39 5.54
N CYS A 176 -1.64 -6.18 5.64
CA CYS A 176 -0.79 -5.06 6.07
C CYS A 176 -0.38 -5.28 7.52
N LEU A 177 0.89 -5.57 7.79
CA LEU A 177 1.37 -5.88 9.14
C LEU A 177 1.34 -4.67 10.10
N ALA A 178 1.19 -3.46 9.56
CA ALA A 178 1.01 -2.24 10.34
C ALA A 178 -0.46 -1.92 10.63
N SER A 179 -1.41 -2.73 10.13
CA SER A 179 -2.84 -2.58 10.42
C SER A 179 -3.21 -3.08 11.81
N GLY A 180 -4.43 -2.76 12.25
CA GLY A 180 -4.98 -3.27 13.50
C GLY A 180 -5.13 -4.79 13.51
N ASP A 181 -5.20 -5.36 14.71
CA ASP A 181 -5.24 -6.83 14.90
C ASP A 181 -6.45 -7.48 14.22
N LYS A 182 -7.60 -6.81 14.25
CA LYS A 182 -8.83 -7.28 13.57
C LYS A 182 -8.61 -7.51 12.07
N TRP A 183 -7.92 -6.60 11.40
CA TRP A 183 -7.65 -6.69 9.98
C TRP A 183 -6.61 -7.75 9.64
N LYS A 184 -5.60 -7.91 10.49
CA LYS A 184 -4.62 -8.99 10.37
C LYS A 184 -5.30 -10.35 10.51
N GLU A 185 -6.17 -10.52 11.51
CA GLU A 185 -6.93 -11.77 11.71
C GLU A 185 -7.85 -12.08 10.55
N LYS A 186 -8.59 -11.07 10.04
CA LYS A 186 -9.43 -11.26 8.86
C LYS A 186 -8.63 -11.79 7.68
N ALA A 187 -7.45 -11.22 7.40
CA ALA A 187 -6.61 -11.65 6.31
C ALA A 187 -6.01 -13.04 6.54
N PHE A 188 -5.56 -13.33 7.76
CA PHE A 188 -5.01 -14.63 8.12
C PHE A 188 -6.05 -15.77 8.07
N SER A 189 -7.33 -15.46 8.29
CA SER A 189 -8.42 -16.43 8.28
C SER A 189 -9.12 -16.53 6.91
N PHE A 190 -8.74 -15.72 5.95
CA PHE A 190 -9.48 -15.56 4.70
C PHE A 190 -9.45 -16.84 3.84
N ASP A 191 -8.28 -17.39 3.62
CA ASP A 191 -8.07 -18.60 2.82
C ASP A 191 -6.74 -19.29 3.16
N SER A 192 -6.35 -20.28 2.36
CA SER A 192 -5.09 -21.02 2.55
C SER A 192 -3.85 -20.11 2.43
N VAL A 193 -3.88 -19.07 1.60
CA VAL A 193 -2.78 -18.10 1.48
C VAL A 193 -2.66 -17.28 2.78
N GLY A 194 -3.79 -16.83 3.33
CA GLY A 194 -3.84 -16.14 4.60
C GLY A 194 -3.34 -17.01 5.76
N GLN A 195 -3.79 -18.27 5.83
CA GLN A 195 -3.36 -19.22 6.86
C GLN A 195 -1.86 -19.50 6.79
N GLN A 196 -1.33 -19.73 5.60
CA GLN A 196 0.11 -19.91 5.40
C GLN A 196 0.89 -18.65 5.82
N ARG A 197 0.40 -17.48 5.46
CA ARG A 197 0.99 -16.18 5.82
C ARG A 197 1.01 -15.98 7.35
N ARG A 198 -0.03 -16.43 8.06
CA ARG A 198 -0.07 -16.41 9.53
C ARG A 198 1.09 -17.19 10.11
N ILE A 199 1.30 -18.43 9.65
CA ILE A 199 2.39 -19.31 10.11
C ILE A 199 3.75 -18.61 9.88
N GLU A 200 3.99 -18.10 8.67
CA GLU A 200 5.23 -17.42 8.31
C GLU A 200 5.51 -16.21 9.21
N VAL A 201 4.49 -15.38 9.45
CA VAL A 201 4.61 -14.17 10.28
C VAL A 201 4.86 -14.51 11.74
N ILE A 202 4.23 -15.57 12.27
CA ILE A 202 4.48 -16.07 13.64
C ILE A 202 5.92 -16.56 13.77
N GLN A 203 6.38 -17.39 12.85
CA GLN A 203 7.76 -17.88 12.83
C GLN A 203 8.78 -16.75 12.73
N LEU A 204 8.48 -15.73 11.93
CA LEU A 204 9.29 -14.53 11.85
C LEU A 204 9.31 -13.77 13.18
N GLY A 205 8.16 -13.64 13.83
CA GLY A 205 8.06 -13.07 15.17
C GLY A 205 8.91 -13.78 16.19
N GLN A 206 8.91 -15.10 16.19
CA GLN A 206 9.77 -15.93 17.05
C GLN A 206 11.26 -15.64 16.80
N LYS A 207 11.69 -15.54 15.52
CA LYS A 207 13.09 -15.24 15.15
C LYS A 207 13.57 -13.89 15.67
N ILE A 208 12.70 -12.87 15.66
CA ILE A 208 13.06 -11.51 16.10
C ILE A 208 12.66 -11.21 17.55
N GLY A 209 12.08 -12.19 18.25
CA GLY A 209 11.60 -12.03 19.62
C GLY A 209 10.46 -11.01 19.77
N LYS A 210 9.53 -10.94 18.82
CA LYS A 210 8.40 -10.00 18.81
C LYS A 210 7.11 -10.70 18.42
N ASN A 211 5.99 -10.23 18.97
CA ASN A 211 4.66 -10.67 18.53
C ASN A 211 4.07 -9.64 17.56
N ILE A 212 3.40 -10.13 16.51
CA ILE A 212 2.71 -9.28 15.53
C ILE A 212 1.41 -8.69 16.09
N PHE A 213 0.78 -9.38 17.04
CA PHE A 213 -0.44 -8.91 17.69
C PHE A 213 -0.12 -8.01 18.88
N THR A 214 -0.98 -7.02 19.10
CA THR A 214 -0.87 -6.09 20.23
C THR A 214 -1.83 -6.50 21.36
N THR A 215 -1.48 -6.13 22.60
CA THR A 215 -2.39 -6.25 23.73
C THR A 215 -3.30 -5.02 23.81
N LYS A 216 -4.39 -5.10 24.62
CA LYS A 216 -5.16 -3.92 25.04
C LYS A 216 -4.21 -2.79 25.46
N GLY A 217 -4.32 -1.61 24.82
CA GLY A 217 -3.42 -0.48 25.08
C GLY A 217 -2.19 -0.39 24.19
N GLY A 218 -2.13 -1.16 23.09
CA GLY A 218 -1.09 -1.05 22.06
C GLY A 218 0.28 -1.62 22.46
N ARG A 219 0.38 -2.33 23.58
CA ARG A 219 1.62 -3.01 23.99
C ARG A 219 1.76 -4.33 23.24
N LEU A 220 2.98 -4.64 22.80
CA LEU A 220 3.28 -5.95 22.26
C LEU A 220 3.15 -7.01 23.38
N ARG A 221 2.55 -8.16 23.06
CA ARG A 221 2.47 -9.29 23.98
C ARG A 221 3.86 -9.81 24.28
N ASN A 222 4.06 -10.27 25.53
CA ASN A 222 5.30 -10.95 25.92
C ASN A 222 5.49 -12.20 25.07
N GLN A 223 6.76 -12.51 24.78
CA GLN A 223 7.19 -13.59 23.88
C GLN A 223 6.79 -15.00 24.34
N ASP A 224 6.55 -15.18 25.65
CA ASP A 224 6.23 -16.47 26.25
C ASP A 224 4.77 -16.92 26.03
N ALA A 225 3.91 -16.06 25.49
CA ALA A 225 2.57 -16.45 25.09
C ALA A 225 2.63 -17.08 23.70
N ASP A 226 2.35 -18.38 23.59
CA ASP A 226 2.18 -19.03 22.30
C ASP A 226 1.08 -18.31 21.51
N PRO A 227 1.42 -17.63 20.39
CA PRO A 227 0.43 -16.88 19.62
C PRO A 227 -0.66 -17.77 19.01
N LEU A 228 -0.45 -19.08 18.92
CA LEU A 228 -1.41 -20.05 18.43
C LEU A 228 -2.45 -20.43 19.51
N ASN A 229 -2.11 -20.33 20.78
CA ASN A 229 -2.99 -20.69 21.88
C ASN A 229 -3.82 -19.51 22.44
N ASN A 230 -3.57 -18.29 21.98
CA ASN A 230 -4.28 -17.07 22.42
C ASN A 230 -5.32 -16.56 21.41
N LEU A 231 -6.05 -17.46 20.77
CA LEU A 231 -7.13 -17.11 19.84
C LEU A 231 -8.34 -16.44 20.52
N ASP A 232 -8.51 -16.63 21.84
CA ASP A 232 -9.66 -16.15 22.62
C ASP A 232 -9.46 -14.78 23.28
N THR A 233 -8.37 -14.09 22.97
CA THR A 233 -8.15 -12.77 23.55
C THR A 233 -8.92 -11.69 22.79
N GLU A 234 -9.73 -10.91 23.53
CA GLU A 234 -10.41 -9.73 23.02
C GLU A 234 -9.45 -8.82 22.23
N TYR A 235 -9.73 -8.60 20.95
CA TYR A 235 -8.98 -7.69 20.09
C TYR A 235 -9.26 -6.24 20.49
N ASN A 236 -8.25 -5.40 20.40
CA ASN A 236 -8.44 -3.97 20.58
C ASN A 236 -9.13 -3.41 19.32
N THR A 237 -10.45 -3.24 19.41
CA THR A 237 -11.29 -2.72 18.32
C THR A 237 -11.15 -1.21 18.12
N ASN A 238 -10.44 -0.51 19.02
CA ASN A 238 -10.35 0.96 19.05
C ASN A 238 -9.06 1.51 18.44
N GLN A 239 -8.19 0.68 17.86
CA GLN A 239 -7.10 1.20 17.02
C GLN A 239 -7.71 1.61 15.68
N GLU A 240 -8.02 2.87 15.54
CA GLU A 240 -8.20 3.49 14.25
C GLU A 240 -6.92 3.27 13.44
N ASP A 241 -7.06 2.71 12.22
CA ASP A 241 -5.96 2.47 11.30
C ASP A 241 -5.48 3.79 10.65
N ASP A 242 -5.15 4.78 11.50
CA ASP A 242 -4.86 6.16 11.10
C ASP A 242 -3.51 6.35 10.40
N ALA A 243 -2.73 5.31 10.22
CA ALA A 243 -1.44 5.46 9.59
C ALA A 243 -1.53 5.27 8.06
N PRO A 244 -1.27 6.32 7.27
CA PRO A 244 -1.43 6.28 5.83
C PRO A 244 -0.42 5.33 5.17
N CYS A 245 -0.91 4.36 4.41
CA CYS A 245 -0.11 3.67 3.42
C CYS A 245 -0.13 4.53 2.15
N PHE A 246 0.97 5.20 1.82
CA PHE A 246 1.02 6.20 0.76
C PHE A 246 0.96 5.63 -0.66
N ILE A 247 1.11 4.32 -0.86
CA ILE A 247 1.21 3.70 -2.19
C ILE A 247 0.56 2.30 -2.14
N CYS A 248 -0.67 2.18 -1.75
CA CYS A 248 -1.33 0.88 -1.72
C CYS A 248 -2.45 0.71 -2.74
N ASN A 249 -2.66 1.67 -3.65
CA ASN A 249 -3.74 1.57 -4.62
C ASN A 249 -3.17 1.72 -6.03
N ILE A 250 -2.97 0.61 -6.68
CA ILE A 250 -3.04 0.48 -8.13
C ILE A 250 -4.42 -0.07 -8.46
#